data_e7e7dbfb7d39fabde591f5963907a419
#
_entry.id   e7e7dbfb7d39fabde591f5963907a419
#
_cell.length_a   1.000
_cell.length_b   1.000
_cell.length_c   1.000
_cell.angle_alpha   90.00
_cell.angle_beta   90.00
_cell.angle_gamma   90.00
#
_symmetry.space_group_name_H-M   'P 1'
#
loop_
_entity.id
_entity.type
_entity.pdbx_description
1 polymer ?
#
loop_
_entity_poly.entity_id
_entity_poly.type
_entity_poly.pdbx_seq_one_letter_code
_entity_poly.pdbx_strand_id
1 'polypeptide(L)'
;TCSYTTAHEVNLLPLKIDKVELGGVPADLPLAQLGLSQRGIGSALRIRIACDGPQHLGHLDFDRLEFFLAGPDIEALKLLELVMEHHAGIVCQTVSPQPQRQLLATDALRQEGFEPDQALLPDDLRNFDGYRLLQEYFAFPARFRFISLSGLSTLIQRCEGEKAFDIFILLDKSDEQLERVVDASHLALHCTP
;
A
#
# COMPACT_ATOMS: atom_id res chain seq x y z
N THR A 1 -2.05 -21.18 -27.98
CA THR A 1 -2.00 -19.88 -27.28
C THR A 1 -2.75 -20.06 -25.97
N CYS A 2 -2.08 -19.89 -24.83
CA CYS A 2 -2.75 -19.88 -23.55
C CYS A 2 -3.36 -18.50 -23.36
N SER A 3 -4.59 -18.43 -22.91
CA SER A 3 -5.26 -17.19 -22.49
C SER A 3 -5.18 -17.09 -20.97
N TYR A 4 -4.78 -15.94 -20.47
CA TYR A 4 -4.73 -15.64 -19.05
C TYR A 4 -5.67 -14.48 -18.77
N THR A 5 -6.30 -14.50 -17.60
CA THR A 5 -7.10 -13.39 -17.08
C THR A 5 -6.47 -12.88 -15.79
N THR A 6 -6.58 -11.58 -15.54
CA THR A 6 -6.15 -10.99 -14.28
C THR A 6 -7.10 -11.44 -13.18
N ALA A 7 -6.58 -11.74 -11.99
CA ALA A 7 -7.40 -12.08 -10.84
C ALA A 7 -7.91 -10.84 -10.10
N HIS A 8 -7.12 -9.76 -10.10
CA HIS A 8 -7.52 -8.47 -9.54
C HIS A 8 -7.84 -7.48 -10.66
N GLU A 9 -8.74 -6.55 -10.39
CA GLU A 9 -8.94 -5.38 -11.24
C GLU A 9 -7.70 -4.49 -11.16
N VAL A 10 -7.08 -4.20 -12.31
CA VAL A 10 -5.88 -3.36 -12.39
C VAL A 10 -6.20 -2.05 -13.08
N ASN A 11 -6.12 -0.96 -12.34
CA ASN A 11 -6.21 0.39 -12.89
C ASN A 11 -4.82 0.88 -13.30
N LEU A 12 -4.59 1.04 -14.60
CA LEU A 12 -3.34 1.57 -15.13
C LEU A 12 -3.32 3.09 -15.01
N LEU A 13 -2.87 3.58 -13.87
CA LEU A 13 -2.67 5.00 -13.61
C LEU A 13 -1.27 5.42 -14.05
N PRO A 14 -1.07 6.65 -14.55
CA PRO A 14 0.26 7.18 -14.89
C PRO A 14 1.03 7.56 -13.60
N LEU A 15 1.23 6.59 -12.73
CA LEU A 15 1.88 6.73 -11.44
C LEU A 15 3.05 5.77 -11.33
N LYS A 16 4.09 6.19 -10.61
CA LYS A 16 5.23 5.36 -10.24
C LYS A 16 5.59 5.53 -8.78
N ILE A 17 6.20 4.52 -8.22
CA ILE A 17 6.86 4.60 -6.92
C ILE A 17 8.20 5.28 -7.13
N ASP A 18 8.37 6.47 -6.57
CA ASP A 18 9.59 7.25 -6.68
C ASP A 18 10.58 6.90 -5.56
N LYS A 19 10.05 6.65 -4.36
CA LYS A 19 10.86 6.37 -3.18
C LYS A 19 10.08 5.54 -2.16
N VAL A 20 10.77 4.62 -1.50
CA VAL A 20 10.27 3.90 -0.32
C VAL A 20 11.35 3.93 0.74
N GLU A 21 10.99 4.25 1.96
CA GLU A 21 11.87 4.29 3.12
C GLU A 21 11.14 3.75 4.34
N LEU A 22 11.75 2.81 5.02
CA LEU A 22 11.34 2.37 6.36
C LEU A 22 12.35 2.91 7.38
N GLY A 23 11.87 3.56 8.44
CA GLY A 23 12.75 4.12 9.46
C GLY A 23 11.98 4.87 10.54
N GLY A 24 12.69 5.68 11.30
CA GLY A 24 12.08 6.51 12.36
C GLY A 24 11.03 7.47 11.80
N VAL A 25 10.15 7.94 12.68
CA VAL A 25 9.10 8.89 12.30
C VAL A 25 9.72 10.18 11.74
N PRO A 26 9.32 10.62 10.53
CA PRO A 26 9.84 11.85 9.93
C PRO A 26 9.53 13.07 10.78
N ALA A 27 10.53 13.94 10.97
CA ALA A 27 10.38 15.15 11.81
C ALA A 27 9.39 16.19 11.23
N ASP A 28 9.13 16.13 9.93
CA ASP A 28 8.18 16.99 9.21
C ASP A 28 6.71 16.57 9.37
N LEU A 29 6.45 15.42 10.03
CA LEU A 29 5.11 14.95 10.28
C LEU A 29 4.60 15.38 11.67
N PRO A 30 3.64 16.33 11.76
CA PRO A 30 3.18 16.87 13.04
C PRO A 30 2.19 15.92 13.73
N LEU A 31 2.67 14.84 14.33
CA LEU A 31 1.84 13.82 14.99
C LEU A 31 0.86 14.39 16.01
N ALA A 32 1.27 15.46 16.74
CA ALA A 32 0.42 16.11 17.72
C ALA A 32 -0.83 16.76 17.09
N GLN A 33 -0.66 17.42 15.95
CA GLN A 33 -1.77 18.06 15.23
C GLN A 33 -2.72 17.03 14.59
N LEU A 34 -2.20 15.84 14.30
CA LEU A 34 -2.96 14.73 13.72
C LEU A 34 -3.64 13.84 14.78
N GLY A 35 -3.48 14.18 16.08
CA GLY A 35 -4.05 13.39 17.18
C GLY A 35 -3.40 12.02 17.38
N LEU A 36 -2.18 11.83 16.87
CA LEU A 36 -1.48 10.55 16.85
C LEU A 36 -0.40 10.40 17.93
N SER A 37 -0.14 11.44 18.72
CA SER A 37 0.96 11.48 19.71
C SER A 37 0.90 10.39 20.77
N GLN A 38 -0.27 9.84 21.06
CA GLN A 38 -0.47 8.84 22.13
C GLN A 38 -0.45 7.40 21.62
N ARG A 39 -0.22 7.18 20.32
CA ARG A 39 -0.33 5.83 19.72
C ARG A 39 0.94 4.98 19.78
N GLY A 40 1.98 5.45 20.49
CA GLY A 40 3.22 4.68 20.66
C GLY A 40 4.01 4.48 19.35
N ILE A 41 3.92 5.43 18.41
CA ILE A 41 4.53 5.33 17.08
C ILE A 41 6.06 5.36 17.23
N GLY A 42 6.72 4.30 16.77
CA GLY A 42 8.18 4.14 16.83
C GLY A 42 8.86 4.27 15.47
N SER A 43 8.15 3.93 14.38
CA SER A 43 8.69 3.98 13.03
C SER A 43 7.62 4.35 12.00
N ALA A 44 8.03 4.54 10.75
CA ALA A 44 7.14 4.83 9.64
C ALA A 44 7.66 4.22 8.34
N LEU A 45 6.77 3.63 7.56
CA LEU A 45 7.01 3.32 6.15
C LEU A 45 6.52 4.51 5.31
N ARG A 46 7.45 5.18 4.64
CA ARG A 46 7.17 6.26 3.70
C ARG A 46 7.20 5.72 2.29
N ILE A 47 6.13 5.95 1.55
CA ILE A 47 6.01 5.60 0.14
C ILE A 47 5.74 6.90 -0.62
N ARG A 48 6.66 7.29 -1.51
CA ARG A 48 6.46 8.42 -2.40
C ARG A 48 5.93 7.94 -3.74
N ILE A 49 4.76 8.46 -4.09
CA ILE A 49 4.11 8.24 -5.39
C ILE A 49 4.25 9.51 -6.22
N ALA A 50 4.69 9.35 -7.46
CA ALA A 50 4.84 10.45 -8.41
C ALA A 50 4.11 10.15 -9.71
N CYS A 51 3.63 11.20 -10.39
CA CYS A 51 3.10 11.08 -11.75
C CYS A 51 4.24 10.68 -12.71
N ASP A 52 3.94 9.71 -13.57
CA ASP A 52 4.81 9.31 -14.67
C ASP A 52 4.39 10.06 -15.93
N GLY A 53 5.06 11.20 -16.17
CA GLY A 53 4.78 12.07 -17.31
C GLY A 53 4.41 13.51 -16.94
N PRO A 54 3.81 14.27 -17.90
CA PRO A 54 3.53 15.71 -17.73
C PRO A 54 2.30 16.00 -16.85
N GLN A 55 1.49 15.00 -16.53
CA GLN A 55 0.24 15.16 -15.79
C GLN A 55 0.47 15.54 -14.34
N HIS A 56 -0.55 16.15 -13.72
CA HIS A 56 -0.62 16.48 -12.31
C HIS A 56 -1.61 15.56 -11.60
N LEU A 57 -1.40 15.32 -10.31
CA LEU A 57 -2.23 14.44 -9.49
C LEU A 57 -3.71 14.84 -9.52
N GLY A 58 -4.03 16.14 -9.43
CA GLY A 58 -5.40 16.65 -9.44
C GLY A 58 -6.20 16.36 -10.72
N HIS A 59 -5.56 15.90 -11.80
CA HIS A 59 -6.23 15.45 -13.02
C HIS A 59 -6.54 13.94 -13.02
N LEU A 60 -6.08 13.22 -12.01
CA LEU A 60 -6.31 11.79 -11.88
C LEU A 60 -7.52 11.56 -10.98
N ASP A 61 -8.35 10.59 -11.36
CA ASP A 61 -9.52 10.20 -10.58
C ASP A 61 -9.29 8.77 -10.05
N PHE A 62 -8.86 8.67 -8.81
CA PHE A 62 -8.72 7.39 -8.12
C PHE A 62 -8.87 7.58 -6.62
N ASP A 63 -9.41 6.55 -5.97
CA ASP A 63 -9.56 6.49 -4.51
C ASP A 63 -8.68 5.43 -3.87
N ARG A 64 -8.28 4.42 -4.66
CA ARG A 64 -7.57 3.24 -4.19
C ARG A 64 -6.30 3.01 -5.00
N LEU A 65 -5.22 2.66 -4.29
CA LEU A 65 -3.99 2.14 -4.86
C LEU A 65 -3.73 0.74 -4.31
N GLU A 66 -3.32 -0.16 -5.18
CA GLU A 66 -2.90 -1.50 -4.82
C GLU A 66 -1.40 -1.65 -5.03
N PHE A 67 -0.74 -2.25 -4.03
CA PHE A 67 0.70 -2.48 -4.02
C PHE A 67 0.97 -3.97 -3.89
N PHE A 68 1.85 -4.48 -4.71
CA PHE A 68 2.46 -5.78 -4.54
C PHE A 68 3.73 -5.65 -3.72
N LEU A 69 3.86 -6.43 -2.63
CA LEU A 69 5.09 -6.51 -1.85
C LEU A 69 6.07 -7.44 -2.57
N ALA A 70 6.99 -6.82 -3.28
CA ALA A 70 8.01 -7.47 -4.09
C ALA A 70 9.27 -7.81 -3.25
N GLY A 71 10.30 -8.30 -3.93
CA GLY A 71 11.57 -8.64 -3.28
C GLY A 71 11.62 -10.09 -2.75
N PRO A 72 12.66 -10.43 -1.98
CA PRO A 72 12.83 -11.75 -1.38
C PRO A 72 11.65 -12.11 -0.48
N ASP A 73 11.20 -13.37 -0.51
CA ASP A 73 10.00 -13.82 0.22
C ASP A 73 10.03 -13.49 1.71
N ILE A 74 11.19 -13.68 2.36
CA ILE A 74 11.34 -13.41 3.80
C ILE A 74 11.15 -11.93 4.12
N GLU A 75 11.71 -11.04 3.30
CA GLU A 75 11.61 -9.59 3.49
C GLU A 75 10.20 -9.10 3.19
N ALA A 76 9.59 -9.57 2.10
CA ALA A 76 8.23 -9.23 1.73
C ALA A 76 7.19 -9.68 2.77
N LEU A 77 7.34 -10.88 3.35
CA LEU A 77 6.45 -11.39 4.39
C LEU A 77 6.62 -10.65 5.72
N LYS A 78 7.86 -10.33 6.11
CA LYS A 78 8.11 -9.50 7.30
C LYS A 78 7.56 -8.08 7.14
N LEU A 79 7.71 -7.50 5.94
CA LEU A 79 7.15 -6.18 5.65
C LEU A 79 5.62 -6.22 5.68
N LEU A 80 5.01 -7.27 5.14
CA LEU A 80 3.57 -7.48 5.20
C LEU A 80 3.08 -7.58 6.66
N GLU A 81 3.72 -8.41 7.48
CA GLU A 81 3.41 -8.53 8.91
C GLU A 81 3.51 -7.17 9.61
N LEU A 82 4.63 -6.46 9.41
CA LEU A 82 4.87 -5.17 10.03
C LEU A 82 3.79 -4.15 9.65
N VAL A 83 3.44 -4.09 8.37
CA VAL A 83 2.46 -3.13 7.84
C VAL A 83 1.03 -3.49 8.27
N MET A 84 0.66 -4.77 8.29
CA MET A 84 -0.71 -5.18 8.60
C MET A 84 -0.99 -5.25 10.10
N GLU A 85 -0.05 -5.74 10.90
CA GLU A 85 -0.27 -5.97 12.34
C GLU A 85 0.15 -4.78 13.23
N HIS A 86 1.06 -3.93 12.73
CA HIS A 86 1.70 -2.89 13.53
C HIS A 86 1.40 -1.46 13.06
N HIS A 87 0.46 -1.26 12.12
CA HIS A 87 0.11 0.11 11.74
C HIS A 87 -0.76 0.79 12.81
N ALA A 88 -0.32 1.98 13.23
CA ALA A 88 -0.99 2.81 14.23
C ALA A 88 -1.76 3.99 13.60
N GLY A 89 -1.50 4.29 12.33
CA GLY A 89 -2.17 5.35 11.58
C GLY A 89 -1.58 5.50 10.19
N ILE A 90 -2.35 6.12 9.29
CA ILE A 90 -1.94 6.34 7.92
C ILE A 90 -2.17 7.80 7.56
N VAL A 91 -1.11 8.46 7.13
CA VAL A 91 -1.15 9.87 6.74
C VAL A 91 -0.69 10.00 5.30
N CYS A 92 -1.49 10.68 4.50
CA CYS A 92 -1.10 11.07 3.15
C CYS A 92 -0.80 12.58 3.12
N GLN A 93 0.25 12.97 2.41
CA GLN A 93 0.73 14.34 2.36
C GLN A 93 1.23 14.70 0.97
N THR A 94 0.88 15.89 0.46
CA THR A 94 1.45 16.41 -0.79
C THR A 94 2.91 16.79 -0.61
N VAL A 95 3.69 16.71 -1.70
CA VAL A 95 5.11 17.11 -1.71
C VAL A 95 5.21 18.56 -2.17
N SER A 96 4.89 19.48 -1.28
CA SER A 96 4.93 20.92 -1.54
C SER A 96 5.42 21.70 -0.32
N PRO A 97 5.80 22.99 -0.48
CA PRO A 97 6.22 23.83 0.65
C PRO A 97 5.14 24.04 1.72
N GLN A 98 3.86 23.93 1.33
CA GLN A 98 2.71 23.98 2.22
C GLN A 98 1.90 22.69 2.04
N PRO A 99 2.33 21.58 2.65
CA PRO A 99 1.76 20.28 2.38
C PRO A 99 0.30 20.17 2.86
N GLN A 100 -0.57 19.73 1.98
CA GLN A 100 -1.91 19.27 2.34
C GLN A 100 -1.79 17.88 2.96
N ARG A 101 -2.44 17.67 4.09
CA ARG A 101 -2.39 16.40 4.83
C ARG A 101 -3.78 15.82 4.99
N GLN A 102 -3.83 14.51 4.93
CA GLN A 102 -5.05 13.75 5.18
C GLN A 102 -4.69 12.55 6.06
N LEU A 103 -5.37 12.43 7.18
CA LEU A 103 -5.37 11.21 8.00
C LEU A 103 -6.41 10.26 7.42
N LEU A 104 -6.00 9.05 7.06
CA LEU A 104 -6.91 8.02 6.60
C LEU A 104 -7.49 7.22 7.77
N ALA A 105 -8.62 6.57 7.53
CA ALA A 105 -9.20 5.63 8.47
C ALA A 105 -8.29 4.42 8.67
N THR A 106 -8.35 3.77 9.82
CA THR A 106 -7.50 2.60 10.12
C THR A 106 -7.81 1.39 9.24
N ASP A 107 -9.03 1.29 8.75
CA ASP A 107 -9.49 0.26 7.81
C ASP A 107 -9.24 0.59 6.33
N ALA A 108 -8.60 1.74 6.05
CA ALA A 108 -8.21 2.14 4.70
C ALA A 108 -7.15 1.21 4.09
N LEU A 109 -6.32 0.58 4.94
CA LEU A 109 -5.31 -0.39 4.52
C LEU A 109 -5.86 -1.81 4.66
N ARG A 110 -5.80 -2.58 3.58
CA ARG A 110 -6.29 -3.97 3.56
C ARG A 110 -5.30 -4.89 2.85
N GLN A 111 -5.21 -6.11 3.33
CA GLN A 111 -4.55 -7.18 2.61
C GLN A 111 -5.52 -7.78 1.60
N GLU A 112 -5.07 -8.01 0.38
CA GLU A 112 -5.86 -8.55 -0.71
C GLU A 112 -5.65 -10.05 -0.91
N GLY A 113 -6.51 -10.66 -1.72
CA GLY A 113 -6.40 -12.08 -2.07
C GLY A 113 -7.34 -13.01 -1.29
N PHE A 114 -8.17 -12.48 -0.39
CA PHE A 114 -9.07 -13.29 0.44
C PHE A 114 -10.52 -13.30 -0.07
N GLU A 115 -10.92 -12.26 -0.77
CA GLU A 115 -12.30 -12.12 -1.23
C GLU A 115 -12.64 -13.10 -2.36
N PRO A 116 -13.89 -13.55 -2.47
CA PRO A 116 -14.30 -14.51 -3.50
C PRO A 116 -14.11 -14.01 -4.94
N ASP A 117 -14.26 -12.70 -5.18
CA ASP A 117 -14.08 -12.07 -6.48
C ASP A 117 -12.60 -11.99 -6.90
N GLN A 118 -11.68 -12.21 -5.97
CA GLN A 118 -10.24 -12.28 -6.18
C GLN A 118 -9.75 -13.72 -6.35
N ALA A 119 -10.63 -14.70 -6.40
CA ALA A 119 -10.27 -16.11 -6.48
C ALA A 119 -9.48 -16.45 -7.75
N LEU A 120 -8.39 -17.21 -7.59
CA LEU A 120 -7.63 -17.78 -8.72
C LEU A 120 -8.22 -19.10 -9.19
N LEU A 121 -8.75 -19.89 -8.26
CA LEU A 121 -9.40 -21.15 -8.54
C LEU A 121 -10.92 -20.94 -8.65
N PRO A 122 -11.60 -21.73 -9.49
CA PRO A 122 -13.06 -21.67 -9.57
C PRO A 122 -13.69 -21.88 -8.20
N ASP A 123 -14.62 -21.02 -7.86
CA ASP A 123 -15.42 -21.17 -6.65
C ASP A 123 -16.49 -22.26 -6.88
N ASP A 124 -16.49 -23.30 -6.05
CA ASP A 124 -17.54 -24.30 -6.01
C ASP A 124 -18.40 -24.05 -4.76
N LEU A 125 -19.62 -23.60 -4.96
CA LEU A 125 -20.62 -23.34 -3.90
C LEU A 125 -20.83 -24.52 -2.92
N ARG A 126 -20.31 -25.69 -3.21
CA ARG A 126 -20.36 -26.89 -2.37
C ARG A 126 -19.18 -27.01 -1.41
N ASN A 127 -18.11 -26.22 -1.63
CA ASN A 127 -16.91 -26.30 -0.84
C ASN A 127 -16.85 -25.13 0.14
N PHE A 128 -16.21 -25.39 1.28
CA PHE A 128 -15.87 -24.34 2.22
C PHE A 128 -14.73 -23.48 1.66
N ASP A 129 -14.92 -22.15 1.59
CA ASP A 129 -13.96 -21.21 1.00
C ASP A 129 -12.54 -21.35 1.55
N GLY A 130 -12.39 -21.76 2.80
CA GLY A 130 -11.10 -22.01 3.41
C GLY A 130 -10.25 -23.06 2.69
N TYR A 131 -10.86 -24.05 2.04
CA TYR A 131 -10.11 -25.04 1.24
C TYR A 131 -9.53 -24.40 -0.02
N ARG A 132 -10.27 -23.51 -0.67
CA ARG A 132 -9.78 -22.73 -1.82
C ARG A 132 -8.58 -21.88 -1.42
N LEU A 133 -8.69 -21.12 -0.33
CA LEU A 133 -7.60 -20.28 0.18
C LEU A 133 -6.35 -21.09 0.50
N LEU A 134 -6.49 -22.27 1.12
CA LEU A 134 -5.36 -23.15 1.40
C LEU A 134 -4.71 -23.66 0.10
N GLN A 135 -5.50 -24.10 -0.88
CA GLN A 135 -4.97 -24.58 -2.16
C GLN A 135 -4.21 -23.46 -2.87
N GLU A 136 -4.77 -22.25 -2.92
CA GLU A 136 -4.14 -21.09 -3.53
C GLU A 136 -2.87 -20.67 -2.78
N TYR A 137 -2.86 -20.72 -1.45
CA TYR A 137 -1.68 -20.42 -0.65
C TYR A 137 -0.52 -21.38 -0.96
N PHE A 138 -0.79 -22.67 -1.07
CA PHE A 138 0.25 -23.65 -1.39
C PHE A 138 0.66 -23.63 -2.86
N ALA A 139 -0.26 -23.29 -3.77
CA ALA A 139 0.03 -23.21 -5.20
C ALA A 139 0.76 -21.93 -5.59
N PHE A 140 0.34 -20.79 -5.03
CA PHE A 140 0.88 -19.46 -5.35
C PHE A 140 0.81 -18.51 -4.16
N PRO A 141 1.71 -18.66 -3.16
CA PRO A 141 1.69 -17.85 -1.93
C PRO A 141 1.86 -16.34 -2.19
N ALA A 142 2.54 -15.97 -3.27
CA ALA A 142 2.79 -14.57 -3.60
C ALA A 142 1.50 -13.75 -3.82
N ARG A 143 0.37 -14.40 -4.14
CA ARG A 143 -0.92 -13.72 -4.28
C ARG A 143 -1.40 -13.02 -3.00
N PHE A 144 -0.95 -13.47 -1.84
CA PHE A 144 -1.31 -12.88 -0.53
C PHE A 144 -0.39 -11.73 -0.11
N ARG A 145 0.50 -11.30 -0.99
CA ARG A 145 1.41 -10.17 -0.77
C ARG A 145 0.90 -8.85 -1.36
N PHE A 146 -0.36 -8.78 -1.71
CA PHE A 146 -1.00 -7.56 -2.16
C PHE A 146 -1.64 -6.83 -0.98
N ILE A 147 -1.43 -5.51 -0.93
CA ILE A 147 -2.10 -4.62 -0.01
C ILE A 147 -2.76 -3.49 -0.79
N SER A 148 -3.89 -3.01 -0.34
CA SER A 148 -4.55 -1.85 -0.92
C SER A 148 -4.74 -0.74 0.09
N LEU A 149 -4.67 0.49 -0.38
CA LEU A 149 -4.94 1.69 0.38
C LEU A 149 -6.05 2.48 -0.28
N SER A 150 -7.12 2.75 0.48
CA SER A 150 -8.32 3.47 0.03
C SER A 150 -8.44 4.84 0.70
N GLY A 151 -9.36 5.68 0.19
CA GLY A 151 -9.66 6.99 0.78
C GLY A 151 -8.73 8.10 0.27
N LEU A 152 -8.09 7.91 -0.88
CA LEU A 152 -7.14 8.86 -1.46
C LEU A 152 -7.80 9.99 -2.24
N SER A 153 -9.03 9.81 -2.72
CA SER A 153 -9.74 10.75 -3.59
C SER A 153 -9.77 12.19 -3.05
N THR A 154 -10.00 12.34 -1.75
CA THR A 154 -10.07 13.66 -1.10
C THR A 154 -8.73 14.42 -1.17
N LEU A 155 -7.59 13.71 -0.98
CA LEU A 155 -6.27 14.32 -1.12
C LEU A 155 -5.98 14.66 -2.58
N ILE A 156 -6.25 13.70 -3.48
CA ILE A 156 -5.96 13.83 -4.91
C ILE A 156 -6.71 15.02 -5.53
N GLN A 157 -7.99 15.22 -5.20
CA GLN A 157 -8.78 16.38 -5.64
C GLN A 157 -8.20 17.73 -5.16
N ARG A 158 -7.44 17.74 -4.05
CA ARG A 158 -6.79 18.95 -3.53
C ARG A 158 -5.37 19.15 -4.07
N CYS A 159 -4.84 18.18 -4.83
CA CYS A 159 -3.49 18.22 -5.39
C CYS A 159 -3.42 18.97 -6.73
N GLU A 160 -4.03 20.16 -6.81
CA GLU A 160 -3.94 20.99 -8.02
C GLU A 160 -2.46 21.41 -8.27
N GLY A 161 -1.91 21.01 -9.43
CA GLY A 161 -0.53 21.33 -9.80
C GLY A 161 0.56 20.46 -9.18
N GLU A 162 0.22 19.59 -8.24
CA GLU A 162 1.19 18.69 -7.59
C GLU A 162 1.48 17.47 -8.47
N LYS A 163 2.73 17.00 -8.41
CA LYS A 163 3.20 15.83 -9.18
C LYS A 163 3.50 14.62 -8.32
N ALA A 164 3.55 14.79 -7.01
CA ALA A 164 3.86 13.69 -6.09
C ALA A 164 3.16 13.87 -4.75
N PHE A 165 2.94 12.76 -4.07
CA PHE A 165 2.49 12.73 -2.68
C PHE A 165 3.18 11.61 -1.92
N ASP A 166 3.26 11.75 -0.61
CA ASP A 166 3.81 10.76 0.30
C ASP A 166 2.68 10.07 1.06
N ILE A 167 2.79 8.76 1.19
CA ILE A 167 2.00 7.93 2.08
C ILE A 167 2.90 7.56 3.26
N PHE A 168 2.48 7.83 4.47
CA PHE A 168 3.15 7.43 5.70
C PHE A 168 2.28 6.39 6.41
N ILE A 169 2.72 5.16 6.45
CA ILE A 169 2.15 4.12 7.30
C ILE A 169 2.94 4.16 8.59
N LEU A 170 2.32 4.69 9.66
CA LEU A 170 2.92 4.86 10.96
C LEU A 170 2.82 3.55 11.74
N LEU A 171 3.91 3.13 12.35
CA LEU A 171 4.06 1.81 12.95
C LEU A 171 4.40 1.95 14.44
N ASP A 172 3.82 1.08 15.27
CA ASP A 172 4.12 1.00 16.70
C ASP A 172 5.36 0.13 17.00
N LYS A 173 5.92 -0.50 15.97
CA LYS A 173 7.10 -1.36 16.03
C LYS A 173 8.12 -0.93 14.99
N SER A 174 9.39 -1.08 15.31
CA SER A 174 10.52 -0.93 14.37
C SER A 174 11.18 -2.27 14.08
N ASP A 175 11.76 -2.42 12.90
CA ASP A 175 12.58 -3.57 12.51
C ASP A 175 13.86 -3.05 11.83
N GLU A 176 14.97 -3.04 12.58
CA GLU A 176 16.26 -2.54 12.09
C GLU A 176 16.81 -3.33 10.88
N GLN A 177 16.42 -4.58 10.69
CA GLN A 177 16.84 -5.37 9.54
C GLN A 177 16.12 -4.90 8.28
N LEU A 178 14.80 -4.74 8.38
CA LEU A 178 13.99 -4.20 7.27
C LEU A 178 14.34 -2.75 6.95
N GLU A 179 14.63 -1.91 7.95
CA GLU A 179 15.01 -0.51 7.75
C GLU A 179 16.27 -0.36 6.87
N ARG A 180 17.15 -1.36 6.86
CA ARG A 180 18.40 -1.35 6.06
C ARG A 180 18.23 -1.82 4.63
N VAL A 181 17.17 -2.58 4.34
CA VAL A 181 17.01 -3.24 3.05
C VAL A 181 15.82 -2.73 2.26
N VAL A 182 14.78 -2.20 2.94
CA VAL A 182 13.56 -1.75 2.27
C VAL A 182 13.82 -0.51 1.43
N ASP A 183 13.54 -0.62 0.16
CA ASP A 183 13.60 0.45 -0.84
C ASP A 183 12.46 0.34 -1.86
N ALA A 184 12.48 1.17 -2.91
CA ALA A 184 11.44 1.21 -3.92
C ALA A 184 11.24 -0.12 -4.68
N SER A 185 12.22 -1.03 -4.69
CA SER A 185 12.11 -2.33 -5.34
C SER A 185 11.24 -3.33 -4.56
N HIS A 186 10.95 -3.04 -3.28
CA HIS A 186 10.10 -3.87 -2.42
C HIS A 186 8.61 -3.63 -2.60
N LEU A 187 8.24 -2.63 -3.39
CA LEU A 187 6.84 -2.34 -3.72
C LEU A 187 6.68 -2.20 -5.23
N ALA A 188 5.59 -2.70 -5.77
CA ALA A 188 5.25 -2.54 -7.19
C ALA A 188 3.79 -2.14 -7.36
N LEU A 189 3.53 -1.23 -8.30
CA LEU A 189 2.19 -0.87 -8.77
C LEU A 189 1.82 -1.67 -10.01
N HIS A 190 0.53 -1.66 -10.35
CA HIS A 190 -0.01 -2.25 -11.59
C HIS A 190 0.29 -3.75 -11.74
N CYS A 191 0.38 -4.47 -10.63
CA CYS A 191 0.56 -5.91 -10.59
C CYS A 191 -0.78 -6.63 -10.35
N THR A 192 -0.85 -7.87 -10.80
CA THR A 192 -1.95 -8.80 -10.52
C THR A 192 -1.39 -10.21 -10.40
N PRO A 193 -1.99 -11.07 -9.58
CA PRO A 193 -1.66 -12.49 -9.57
C PRO A 193 -1.86 -13.18 -10.90
#